data_3b4c8a8114fa76abd1277e4ada586e7c
#
_entry.id   3b4c8a8114fa76abd1277e4ada586e7c
#
_cell.length_a   1.000
_cell.length_b   1.000
_cell.length_c   1.000
_cell.angle_alpha   90.00
_cell.angle_beta   90.00
_cell.angle_gamma   90.00
#
_symmetry.space_group_name_H-M   'P 1'
#
loop_
_entity.id
_entity.type
_entity.pdbx_description
1 polymer ?
#
loop_
_entity_poly.entity_id
_entity_poly.type
_entity_poly.pdbx_seq_one_letter_code
_entity_poly.pdbx_strand_id
1 'polypeptide(L)'
;MSLAGRPTSKDVAQEAGVSQSTVSLVLGGKWAGRVSPATARSVRSAAERLGYRPNQAARNLRLGTTRTVLLMVPTLTAPFFGPVYTGAARVAARHGFGVVVSTWPDDAAGTADSPFASPNEAIDGILASSMAVEALGDFRDTPAVMLDSGPATGTAGGTARGHVPTVDFGVADAMRAIAAHLADLGHRRIGHVGAAVDQWTFHARAGALATAVAALPGGALARAACAIEVAAAKDAAGRLLDRPDRPTALVCDDDLIAAGAYKAARARGLDIPSDLSVTGFDDVLLATALEPELTTVRLPAEELGAQGMTTLLDLLSGGRPAPRVLPGELVVRGSTAPPRG
;
A
#
# COMPACT_ATOMS: atom_id res chain seq x y z
N MET A 1 -15.82 20.52 -40.22
CA MET A 1 -16.79 20.09 -39.22
C MET A 1 -16.54 20.92 -37.97
N SER A 2 -17.44 21.84 -37.63
CA SER A 2 -17.36 22.67 -36.43
C SER A 2 -17.43 21.77 -35.18
N LEU A 3 -16.44 21.86 -34.28
CA LEU A 3 -16.48 21.25 -32.95
C LEU A 3 -17.63 21.94 -32.20
N ALA A 4 -18.81 21.33 -32.19
CA ALA A 4 -19.90 21.77 -31.35
C ALA A 4 -19.38 21.66 -29.91
N GLY A 5 -19.30 22.81 -29.20
CA GLY A 5 -18.81 22.87 -27.82
C GLY A 5 -19.58 21.92 -26.91
N ARG A 6 -18.90 21.31 -25.92
CA ARG A 6 -19.55 20.46 -24.91
C ARG A 6 -20.75 21.21 -24.31
N PRO A 7 -21.95 20.58 -24.20
CA PRO A 7 -23.11 21.21 -23.61
C PRO A 7 -22.80 21.69 -22.18
N THR A 8 -23.34 22.83 -21.81
CA THR A 8 -23.13 23.51 -20.54
C THR A 8 -24.37 23.43 -19.65
N SER A 9 -24.23 23.77 -18.37
CA SER A 9 -25.39 23.90 -17.48
C SER A 9 -26.35 25.02 -17.91
N LYS A 10 -25.89 25.97 -18.74
CA LYS A 10 -26.73 27.03 -19.31
C LYS A 10 -27.63 26.48 -20.39
N ASP A 11 -27.12 25.57 -21.21
CA ASP A 11 -27.91 24.92 -22.28
C ASP A 11 -29.00 24.03 -21.66
N VAL A 12 -28.69 23.30 -20.58
CA VAL A 12 -29.68 22.51 -19.85
C VAL A 12 -30.73 23.41 -19.19
N ALA A 13 -30.36 24.57 -18.67
CA ALA A 13 -31.26 25.52 -18.06
C ALA A 13 -32.25 26.09 -19.11
N GLN A 14 -31.74 26.42 -20.28
CA GLN A 14 -32.52 26.89 -21.39
C GLN A 14 -33.50 25.83 -21.89
N GLU A 15 -33.02 24.60 -22.12
CA GLU A 15 -33.82 23.45 -22.60
C GLU A 15 -34.90 23.05 -21.58
N ALA A 16 -34.64 23.14 -20.29
CA ALA A 16 -35.59 22.81 -19.24
C ALA A 16 -36.48 23.98 -18.78
N GLY A 17 -36.28 25.20 -19.31
CA GLY A 17 -37.02 26.41 -18.94
C GLY A 17 -36.83 26.85 -17.48
N VAL A 18 -35.63 26.68 -16.94
CA VAL A 18 -35.31 26.99 -15.53
C VAL A 18 -34.00 27.80 -15.38
N SER A 19 -33.71 28.26 -14.19
CA SER A 19 -32.41 28.91 -13.91
C SER A 19 -31.24 27.89 -13.81
N GLN A 20 -30.01 28.34 -14.07
CA GLN A 20 -28.79 27.52 -13.84
C GLN A 20 -28.67 27.04 -12.40
N SER A 21 -29.12 27.83 -11.42
CA SER A 21 -29.14 27.43 -10.01
C SER A 21 -30.09 26.26 -9.77
N THR A 22 -31.25 26.23 -10.45
CA THR A 22 -32.17 25.08 -10.40
C THR A 22 -31.54 23.83 -11.01
N VAL A 23 -30.88 23.95 -12.17
CA VAL A 23 -30.11 22.83 -12.76
C VAL A 23 -29.06 22.30 -11.79
N SER A 24 -28.29 23.19 -11.15
CA SER A 24 -27.26 22.82 -10.16
C SER A 24 -27.86 22.12 -8.93
N LEU A 25 -29.02 22.57 -8.44
CA LEU A 25 -29.72 21.92 -7.32
C LEU A 25 -30.21 20.51 -7.69
N VAL A 26 -30.81 20.37 -8.87
CA VAL A 26 -31.37 19.09 -9.34
C VAL A 26 -30.27 18.08 -9.62
N LEU A 27 -29.28 18.42 -10.42
CA LEU A 27 -28.19 17.52 -10.80
C LEU A 27 -27.19 17.29 -9.65
N GLY A 28 -27.17 18.19 -8.68
CA GLY A 28 -26.39 18.04 -7.43
C GLY A 28 -27.11 17.27 -6.31
N GLY A 29 -28.31 16.73 -6.56
CA GLY A 29 -29.06 15.93 -5.58
C GLY A 29 -29.71 16.72 -4.43
N LYS A 30 -29.59 18.07 -4.42
CA LYS A 30 -30.06 18.96 -3.34
C LYS A 30 -31.42 19.63 -3.61
N TRP A 31 -32.23 19.01 -4.44
CA TRP A 31 -33.49 19.59 -4.93
C TRP A 31 -34.70 19.31 -4.05
N ALA A 32 -34.67 18.26 -3.21
CA ALA A 32 -35.78 17.88 -2.35
C ALA A 32 -36.18 19.04 -1.43
N GLY A 33 -37.48 19.37 -1.41
CA GLY A 33 -38.02 20.50 -0.64
C GLY A 33 -37.73 21.90 -1.23
N ARG A 34 -36.98 22.02 -2.34
CA ARG A 34 -36.62 23.30 -2.97
C ARG A 34 -37.09 23.42 -4.42
N VAL A 35 -37.28 22.30 -5.13
CA VAL A 35 -37.71 22.22 -6.50
C VAL A 35 -38.78 21.14 -6.60
N SER A 36 -39.83 21.39 -7.43
CA SER A 36 -40.88 20.41 -7.61
C SER A 36 -40.36 19.12 -8.25
N PRO A 37 -40.96 17.96 -7.96
CA PRO A 37 -40.61 16.71 -8.64
C PRO A 37 -40.74 16.76 -10.16
N ALA A 38 -41.72 17.51 -10.69
CA ALA A 38 -41.93 17.71 -12.11
C ALA A 38 -40.77 18.47 -12.75
N THR A 39 -40.32 19.59 -12.12
CA THR A 39 -39.18 20.38 -12.57
C THR A 39 -37.90 19.56 -12.49
N ALA A 40 -37.71 18.76 -11.44
CA ALA A 40 -36.55 17.92 -11.30
C ALA A 40 -36.46 16.86 -12.41
N ARG A 41 -37.58 16.28 -12.82
CA ARG A 41 -37.64 15.36 -13.97
C ARG A 41 -37.31 16.08 -15.30
N SER A 42 -37.91 17.26 -15.55
CA SER A 42 -37.61 18.06 -16.73
C SER A 42 -36.14 18.36 -16.91
N VAL A 43 -35.45 18.80 -15.82
CA VAL A 43 -34.02 19.08 -15.83
C VAL A 43 -33.17 17.82 -16.13
N ARG A 44 -33.51 16.67 -15.56
CA ARG A 44 -32.78 15.41 -15.82
C ARG A 44 -32.96 14.98 -17.29
N SER A 45 -34.18 15.01 -17.80
CA SER A 45 -34.46 14.67 -19.20
C SER A 45 -33.76 15.64 -20.18
N ALA A 46 -33.69 16.93 -19.88
CA ALA A 46 -32.95 17.89 -20.67
C ALA A 46 -31.44 17.59 -20.65
N ALA A 47 -30.87 17.30 -19.49
CA ALA A 47 -29.45 16.92 -19.34
C ALA A 47 -29.13 15.64 -20.14
N GLU A 48 -29.99 14.63 -20.08
CA GLU A 48 -29.84 13.37 -20.83
C GLU A 48 -29.91 13.61 -22.34
N ARG A 49 -30.91 14.35 -22.84
CA ARG A 49 -31.03 14.68 -24.28
C ARG A 49 -29.80 15.42 -24.81
N LEU A 50 -29.27 16.34 -24.05
CA LEU A 50 -28.12 17.14 -24.44
C LEU A 50 -26.79 16.39 -24.24
N GLY A 51 -26.79 15.22 -23.59
CA GLY A 51 -25.56 14.53 -23.18
C GLY A 51 -24.75 15.31 -22.16
N TYR A 52 -25.41 16.22 -21.40
CA TYR A 52 -24.74 17.03 -20.40
C TYR A 52 -24.38 16.21 -19.17
N ARG A 53 -23.13 16.28 -18.78
CA ARG A 53 -22.65 15.78 -17.49
C ARG A 53 -22.12 16.94 -16.66
N PRO A 54 -22.53 17.09 -15.38
CA PRO A 54 -21.98 18.12 -14.51
C PRO A 54 -20.46 18.08 -14.52
N ASN A 55 -19.82 19.23 -14.77
CA ASN A 55 -18.37 19.32 -14.66
C ASN A 55 -17.96 19.34 -13.20
N GLN A 56 -17.57 18.18 -12.67
CA GLN A 56 -17.14 18.05 -11.28
C GLN A 56 -15.89 18.91 -11.01
N ALA A 57 -14.95 19.02 -11.97
CA ALA A 57 -13.76 19.83 -11.82
C ALA A 57 -14.10 21.32 -11.59
N ALA A 58 -15.04 21.88 -12.39
CA ALA A 58 -15.48 23.26 -12.22
C ALA A 58 -16.26 23.48 -10.91
N ARG A 59 -16.92 22.44 -10.38
CA ARG A 59 -17.59 22.47 -9.09
C ARG A 59 -16.56 22.43 -7.94
N ASN A 60 -15.60 21.53 -8.05
CA ASN A 60 -14.56 21.32 -7.07
C ASN A 60 -13.67 22.59 -6.94
N LEU A 61 -13.31 23.21 -8.07
CA LEU A 61 -12.56 24.46 -8.10
C LEU A 61 -13.29 25.59 -7.33
N ARG A 62 -14.62 25.69 -7.43
CA ARG A 62 -15.43 26.65 -6.65
C ARG A 62 -15.46 26.34 -5.16
N LEU A 63 -15.25 25.08 -4.78
CA LEU A 63 -15.25 24.64 -3.38
C LEU A 63 -13.83 24.62 -2.79
N GLY A 64 -12.80 24.94 -3.59
CA GLY A 64 -11.40 24.88 -3.17
C GLY A 64 -10.93 23.46 -2.85
N THR A 65 -11.59 22.42 -3.43
CA THR A 65 -11.22 21.01 -3.24
C THR A 65 -11.19 20.31 -4.58
N THR A 66 -10.23 19.41 -4.77
CA THR A 66 -10.12 18.61 -6.00
C THR A 66 -10.87 17.28 -5.89
N ARG A 67 -11.17 16.84 -4.67
CA ARG A 67 -11.70 15.52 -4.35
C ARG A 67 -10.81 14.40 -4.87
N THR A 68 -9.51 14.64 -4.89
CA THR A 68 -8.50 13.71 -5.37
C THR A 68 -7.46 13.47 -4.28
N VAL A 69 -7.16 12.21 -4.03
CA VAL A 69 -6.10 11.76 -3.12
C VAL A 69 -5.05 11.04 -3.93
N LEU A 70 -3.79 11.34 -3.68
CA LEU A 70 -2.65 10.67 -4.29
C LEU A 70 -2.20 9.52 -3.39
N LEU A 71 -2.15 8.30 -3.93
CA LEU A 71 -1.50 7.16 -3.31
C LEU A 71 -0.11 6.99 -3.94
N MET A 72 0.92 7.21 -3.13
CA MET A 72 2.32 7.07 -3.55
C MET A 72 2.87 5.72 -3.12
N VAL A 73 3.33 4.95 -4.11
CA VAL A 73 3.89 3.60 -3.92
C VAL A 73 5.24 3.48 -4.63
N PRO A 74 6.14 2.59 -4.21
CA PRO A 74 7.46 2.47 -4.85
C PRO A 74 7.36 1.89 -6.27
N THR A 75 6.44 0.97 -6.50
CA THR A 75 6.22 0.32 -7.80
C THR A 75 4.79 -0.19 -7.93
N LEU A 76 4.29 -0.26 -9.16
CA LEU A 76 2.98 -0.89 -9.46
C LEU A 76 3.09 -2.40 -9.71
N THR A 77 4.30 -2.93 -9.86
CA THR A 77 4.52 -4.37 -10.12
C THR A 77 4.54 -5.22 -8.86
N ALA A 78 4.66 -4.61 -7.67
CA ALA A 78 4.55 -5.33 -6.41
C ALA A 78 3.08 -5.67 -6.10
N PRO A 79 2.72 -6.97 -5.96
CA PRO A 79 1.34 -7.40 -5.77
C PRO A 79 0.67 -6.83 -4.52
N PHE A 80 1.45 -6.46 -3.52
CA PHE A 80 1.03 -5.91 -2.24
C PHE A 80 0.20 -4.61 -2.38
N PHE A 81 0.55 -3.72 -3.32
CA PHE A 81 -0.07 -2.39 -3.40
C PHE A 81 -1.44 -2.36 -4.08
N GLY A 82 -1.80 -3.39 -4.83
CA GLY A 82 -3.14 -3.53 -5.43
C GLY A 82 -4.27 -3.55 -4.38
N PRO A 83 -4.21 -4.42 -3.37
CA PRO A 83 -5.13 -4.42 -2.24
C PRO A 83 -5.14 -3.11 -1.45
N VAL A 84 -3.98 -2.47 -1.21
CA VAL A 84 -3.90 -1.15 -0.55
C VAL A 84 -4.72 -0.11 -1.31
N TYR A 85 -4.52 -0.02 -2.63
CA TYR A 85 -5.33 0.85 -3.48
C TYR A 85 -6.83 0.54 -3.39
N THR A 86 -7.20 -0.74 -3.43
CA THR A 86 -8.60 -1.18 -3.37
C THR A 86 -9.28 -0.70 -2.08
N GLY A 87 -8.61 -0.87 -0.93
CA GLY A 87 -9.11 -0.41 0.36
C GLY A 87 -9.27 1.12 0.41
N ALA A 88 -8.25 1.85 -0.02
CA ALA A 88 -8.27 3.30 -0.07
C ALA A 88 -9.37 3.82 -1.01
N ALA A 89 -9.48 3.30 -2.23
CA ALA A 89 -10.46 3.72 -3.22
C ALA A 89 -11.90 3.42 -2.77
N ARG A 90 -12.13 2.29 -2.09
CA ARG A 90 -13.44 1.94 -1.53
C ARG A 90 -13.93 2.95 -0.48
N VAL A 91 -13.04 3.39 0.41
CA VAL A 91 -13.35 4.40 1.43
C VAL A 91 -13.50 5.77 0.76
N ALA A 92 -12.58 6.17 -0.11
CA ALA A 92 -12.61 7.43 -0.83
C ALA A 92 -13.94 7.63 -1.59
N ALA A 93 -14.39 6.62 -2.34
CA ALA A 93 -15.63 6.67 -3.13
C ALA A 93 -16.87 6.98 -2.27
N ARG A 94 -16.96 6.41 -1.05
CA ARG A 94 -18.08 6.67 -0.12
C ARG A 94 -18.13 8.13 0.33
N HIS A 95 -17.00 8.82 0.31
CA HIS A 95 -16.85 10.23 0.69
C HIS A 95 -16.75 11.19 -0.49
N GLY A 96 -16.92 10.66 -1.73
CA GLY A 96 -16.90 11.46 -2.96
C GLY A 96 -15.49 11.90 -3.37
N PHE A 97 -14.47 11.14 -2.98
CA PHE A 97 -13.08 11.29 -3.41
C PHE A 97 -12.71 10.23 -4.47
N GLY A 98 -11.75 10.58 -5.33
CA GLY A 98 -11.04 9.63 -6.18
C GLY A 98 -9.63 9.40 -5.63
N VAL A 99 -9.05 8.23 -5.91
CA VAL A 99 -7.66 7.92 -5.61
C VAL A 99 -6.91 7.74 -6.91
N VAL A 100 -5.80 8.47 -7.05
CA VAL A 100 -4.85 8.33 -8.16
C VAL A 100 -3.58 7.69 -7.60
N VAL A 101 -3.01 6.73 -8.30
CA VAL A 101 -1.76 6.09 -7.91
C VAL A 101 -0.61 6.71 -8.69
N SER A 102 0.48 7.01 -8.00
CA SER A 102 1.75 7.41 -8.61
C SER A 102 2.87 6.57 -8.03
N THR A 103 3.79 6.17 -8.90
CA THR A 103 5.08 5.64 -8.48
C THR A 103 6.07 6.78 -8.37
N TRP A 104 6.96 6.69 -7.39
CA TRP A 104 8.10 7.59 -7.31
C TRP A 104 9.31 6.89 -7.92
N PRO A 105 9.92 7.43 -8.98
CA PRO A 105 11.13 6.85 -9.56
C PRO A 105 12.31 6.99 -8.59
N ASP A 106 13.10 5.93 -8.49
CA ASP A 106 14.36 5.92 -7.72
C ASP A 106 15.40 6.92 -8.26
N ASP A 107 15.23 7.38 -9.50
CA ASP A 107 16.05 8.41 -10.13
C ASP A 107 15.29 9.74 -10.12
N ALA A 108 15.75 10.66 -9.32
CA ALA A 108 15.20 12.01 -9.09
C ALA A 108 15.09 12.91 -10.36
N ALA A 109 15.25 12.35 -11.55
CA ALA A 109 15.26 13.08 -12.83
C ALA A 109 13.86 13.38 -13.41
N GLY A 110 12.77 12.93 -12.78
CA GLY A 110 11.43 12.91 -13.40
C GLY A 110 10.36 13.84 -12.83
N THR A 111 10.65 14.67 -11.84
CA THR A 111 9.60 15.45 -11.15
C THR A 111 9.07 16.65 -11.92
N ALA A 112 9.85 17.23 -12.83
CA ALA A 112 9.47 18.45 -13.56
C ALA A 112 8.27 18.23 -14.53
N ASP A 113 8.09 17.01 -15.04
CA ASP A 113 7.04 16.66 -16.00
C ASP A 113 5.86 15.91 -15.36
N SER A 114 5.85 15.70 -14.04
CA SER A 114 4.72 15.08 -13.36
C SER A 114 3.49 15.99 -13.46
N PRO A 115 2.31 15.46 -13.83
CA PRO A 115 1.06 16.24 -13.79
C PRO A 115 0.71 16.70 -12.38
N PHE A 116 1.44 16.21 -11.36
CA PHE A 116 1.33 16.57 -9.96
C PHE A 116 2.51 17.44 -9.48
N ALA A 117 3.31 18.01 -10.39
CA ALA A 117 4.41 18.95 -10.05
C ALA A 117 3.92 20.22 -9.33
N SER A 118 2.63 20.56 -9.45
CA SER A 118 1.94 21.57 -8.63
C SER A 118 0.86 20.91 -7.77
N PRO A 119 1.23 20.15 -6.74
CA PRO A 119 0.33 19.24 -6.04
C PRO A 119 -0.82 19.95 -5.33
N ASN A 120 -0.60 21.15 -4.78
CA ASN A 120 -1.62 21.89 -4.02
C ASN A 120 -2.85 22.30 -4.85
N GLU A 121 -2.74 22.30 -6.19
CA GLU A 121 -3.84 22.60 -7.10
C GLU A 121 -4.55 21.34 -7.62
N ALA A 122 -3.90 20.18 -7.55
CA ALA A 122 -4.36 18.95 -8.19
C ALA A 122 -4.91 17.90 -7.20
N ILE A 123 -4.48 17.93 -5.91
CA ILE A 123 -4.84 16.94 -4.90
C ILE A 123 -5.17 17.57 -3.56
N ASP A 124 -6.05 16.93 -2.79
CA ASP A 124 -6.43 17.38 -1.44
C ASP A 124 -5.60 16.70 -0.34
N GLY A 125 -4.96 15.55 -0.64
CA GLY A 125 -4.17 14.82 0.35
C GLY A 125 -3.42 13.64 -0.24
N ILE A 126 -2.53 13.06 0.57
CA ILE A 126 -1.60 12.02 0.17
C ILE A 126 -1.67 10.84 1.14
N LEU A 127 -1.67 9.63 0.57
CA LEU A 127 -1.32 8.40 1.25
C LEU A 127 0.05 7.97 0.70
N ALA A 128 1.07 7.86 1.54
CA ALA A 128 2.42 7.52 1.10
C ALA A 128 2.92 6.25 1.79
N SER A 129 3.35 5.27 1.00
CA SER A 129 4.16 4.16 1.52
C SER A 129 5.48 4.69 2.09
N SER A 130 6.01 4.07 3.13
CA SER A 130 7.34 4.38 3.68
C SER A 130 8.42 4.40 2.61
N MET A 131 8.32 3.51 1.63
CA MET A 131 9.27 3.41 0.51
C MET A 131 9.16 4.57 -0.49
N ALA A 132 8.20 5.48 -0.32
CA ALA A 132 8.01 6.68 -1.13
C ALA A 132 8.14 7.97 -0.30
N VAL A 133 8.73 7.90 0.90
CA VAL A 133 8.82 9.03 1.85
C VAL A 133 9.60 10.23 1.31
N GLU A 134 10.62 9.99 0.52
CA GLU A 134 11.45 11.06 -0.09
C GLU A 134 10.64 11.96 -1.01
N ALA A 135 9.67 11.38 -1.70
CA ALA A 135 8.74 12.09 -2.55
C ALA A 135 7.89 13.14 -1.81
N LEU A 136 7.68 12.98 -0.51
CA LEU A 136 6.91 13.94 0.29
C LEU A 136 7.59 15.31 0.43
N GLY A 137 8.89 15.41 0.12
CA GLY A 137 9.62 16.68 0.15
C GLY A 137 8.97 17.76 -0.73
N ASP A 138 8.41 17.37 -1.87
CA ASP A 138 7.78 18.27 -2.85
C ASP A 138 6.34 18.66 -2.47
N PHE A 139 5.73 17.97 -1.49
CA PHE A 139 4.32 18.14 -1.10
C PHE A 139 4.15 18.74 0.30
N ARG A 140 5.02 19.67 0.70
CA ARG A 140 5.18 20.17 2.09
C ARG A 140 3.90 20.65 2.77
N ASP A 141 2.98 21.23 2.02
CA ASP A 141 1.74 21.83 2.54
C ASP A 141 0.50 20.94 2.36
N THR A 142 0.65 19.80 1.69
CA THR A 142 -0.47 18.88 1.44
C THR A 142 -0.64 17.91 2.62
N PRO A 143 -1.85 17.77 3.19
CA PRO A 143 -2.12 16.78 4.24
C PRO A 143 -1.70 15.38 3.81
N ALA A 144 -0.96 14.67 4.67
CA ALA A 144 -0.43 13.35 4.34
C ALA A 144 -0.62 12.35 5.50
N VAL A 145 -0.78 11.07 5.14
CA VAL A 145 -0.75 9.92 6.03
C VAL A 145 0.30 8.95 5.53
N MET A 146 1.18 8.51 6.42
CA MET A 146 2.18 7.49 6.11
C MET A 146 1.61 6.09 6.31
N LEU A 147 1.97 5.18 5.41
CA LEU A 147 1.60 3.78 5.45
C LEU A 147 2.84 2.91 5.65
N ASP A 148 2.85 2.07 6.69
CA ASP A 148 3.94 1.15 7.05
C ASP A 148 5.30 1.85 7.20
N SER A 149 5.30 3.00 7.88
CA SER A 149 6.49 3.83 8.07
C SER A 149 7.13 3.69 9.46
N GLY A 150 6.44 3.00 10.35
CA GLY A 150 6.83 2.88 11.74
C GLY A 150 6.34 4.02 12.63
N PRO A 151 6.52 3.88 13.93
CA PRO A 151 6.13 4.92 14.88
C PRO A 151 6.81 6.22 14.50
N ALA A 152 6.03 7.29 14.46
CA ALA A 152 6.52 8.64 14.17
C ALA A 152 7.57 9.08 15.21
N THR A 153 8.78 8.58 15.07
CA THR A 153 9.94 9.18 15.70
C THR A 153 10.30 10.39 14.85
N GLY A 154 10.07 11.59 15.32
CA GLY A 154 10.15 12.91 14.69
C GLY A 154 11.28 13.25 13.71
N THR A 155 11.81 12.30 12.97
CA THR A 155 12.96 12.43 12.06
C THR A 155 12.85 11.65 10.75
N ALA A 156 11.65 11.27 10.30
CA ALA A 156 11.52 10.81 8.92
C ALA A 156 11.80 11.99 7.99
N GLY A 157 13.05 12.07 7.52
CA GLY A 157 13.53 13.05 6.57
C GLY A 157 13.28 14.50 6.97
N GLY A 158 14.15 15.13 7.78
CA GLY A 158 14.43 16.56 7.98
C GLY A 158 13.39 17.63 7.60
N THR A 159 12.14 17.32 7.45
CA THR A 159 11.10 18.26 7.09
C THR A 159 10.44 18.82 8.34
N ALA A 160 10.30 20.13 8.41
CA ALA A 160 9.58 20.88 9.46
C ALA A 160 8.05 20.59 9.46
N ARG A 161 7.63 19.39 9.04
CA ARG A 161 6.25 18.91 9.16
C ARG A 161 6.01 18.51 10.59
N GLY A 162 4.94 19.05 11.20
CA GLY A 162 4.40 18.54 12.43
C GLY A 162 4.14 17.02 12.33
N HIS A 163 3.67 16.43 13.40
CA HIS A 163 3.35 15.00 13.47
C HIS A 163 2.49 14.54 12.29
N VAL A 164 3.06 13.75 11.38
CA VAL A 164 2.34 13.11 10.26
C VAL A 164 1.71 11.81 10.81
N PRO A 165 0.39 11.64 10.71
CA PRO A 165 -0.25 10.40 11.15
C PRO A 165 0.26 9.18 10.39
N THR A 166 0.33 8.03 11.08
CA THR A 166 0.77 6.76 10.49
C THR A 166 -0.29 5.67 10.65
N VAL A 167 -0.35 4.78 9.67
CA VAL A 167 -1.03 3.49 9.78
C VAL A 167 0.00 2.42 9.44
N ASP A 168 0.35 1.61 10.43
CA ASP A 168 1.48 0.69 10.37
C ASP A 168 1.03 -0.76 10.54
N PHE A 169 1.93 -1.71 10.27
CA PHE A 169 1.76 -3.11 10.64
C PHE A 169 2.58 -3.46 11.88
N GLY A 170 2.09 -4.43 12.64
CA GLY A 170 2.80 -5.06 13.74
C GLY A 170 3.88 -6.03 13.25
N VAL A 171 4.78 -5.57 12.36
CA VAL A 171 5.76 -6.43 11.66
C VAL A 171 6.72 -7.14 12.60
N ALA A 172 7.09 -6.50 13.72
CA ALA A 172 7.96 -7.11 14.71
C ALA A 172 7.27 -8.29 15.44
N ASP A 173 5.96 -8.16 15.75
CA ASP A 173 5.17 -9.24 16.35
C ASP A 173 4.99 -10.40 15.36
N ALA A 174 4.70 -10.09 14.12
CA ALA A 174 4.56 -11.06 13.05
C ALA A 174 5.87 -11.83 12.80
N MET A 175 7.01 -11.15 12.82
CA MET A 175 8.31 -11.81 12.67
C MET A 175 8.66 -12.68 13.90
N ARG A 176 8.27 -12.27 15.11
CA ARG A 176 8.38 -13.12 16.30
C ARG A 176 7.52 -14.38 16.19
N ALA A 177 6.34 -14.27 15.60
CA ALA A 177 5.48 -15.44 15.35
C ALA A 177 6.13 -16.44 14.38
N ILE A 178 6.78 -15.97 13.31
CA ILE A 178 7.58 -16.83 12.42
C ILE A 178 8.71 -17.53 13.21
N ALA A 179 9.47 -16.75 13.99
CA ALA A 179 10.60 -17.30 14.76
C ALA A 179 10.14 -18.35 15.79
N ALA A 180 9.02 -18.10 16.48
CA ALA A 180 8.43 -19.05 17.42
C ALA A 180 7.98 -20.34 16.71
N HIS A 181 7.27 -20.23 15.57
CA HIS A 181 6.85 -21.37 14.77
C HIS A 181 8.03 -22.26 14.36
N LEU A 182 9.11 -21.66 13.86
CA LEU A 182 10.30 -22.41 13.47
C LEU A 182 11.03 -23.01 14.68
N ALA A 183 11.06 -22.32 15.83
CA ALA A 183 11.63 -22.81 17.07
C ALA A 183 10.87 -24.03 17.63
N ASP A 184 9.53 -23.99 17.57
CA ASP A 184 8.63 -25.07 17.97
C ASP A 184 8.80 -26.32 17.09
N LEU A 185 9.09 -26.13 15.78
CA LEU A 185 9.48 -27.21 14.88
C LEU A 185 10.89 -27.78 15.16
N GLY A 186 11.69 -27.12 16.00
CA GLY A 186 13.04 -27.56 16.37
C GLY A 186 14.18 -26.90 15.60
N HIS A 187 13.87 -25.93 14.71
CA HIS A 187 14.94 -25.20 14.01
C HIS A 187 15.78 -24.35 14.97
N ARG A 188 17.10 -24.41 14.79
CA ARG A 188 18.06 -23.61 15.56
C ARG A 188 19.03 -22.84 14.63
N ARG A 189 19.35 -23.40 13.47
CA ARG A 189 20.13 -22.72 12.43
C ARG A 189 19.17 -22.09 11.43
N ILE A 190 19.00 -20.78 11.52
CA ILE A 190 18.06 -19.99 10.71
C ILE A 190 18.83 -19.06 9.78
N GLY A 191 18.43 -18.98 8.53
CA GLY A 191 18.90 -18.01 7.57
C GLY A 191 17.86 -16.90 7.37
N HIS A 192 18.27 -15.64 7.36
CA HIS A 192 17.45 -14.52 7.00
C HIS A 192 17.83 -14.01 5.63
N VAL A 193 16.93 -14.08 4.67
CA VAL A 193 17.06 -13.45 3.35
C VAL A 193 16.26 -12.16 3.38
N GLY A 194 16.94 -11.08 3.77
CA GLY A 194 16.34 -9.77 3.98
C GLY A 194 16.27 -8.94 2.71
N ALA A 195 15.34 -8.01 2.65
CA ALA A 195 15.28 -6.99 1.62
C ALA A 195 16.41 -5.96 1.81
N ALA A 196 17.14 -5.64 0.72
CA ALA A 196 18.17 -4.61 0.71
C ALA A 196 17.54 -3.22 0.52
N VAL A 197 16.60 -2.87 1.40
CA VAL A 197 15.85 -1.61 1.38
C VAL A 197 16.00 -0.94 2.74
N ASP A 198 16.50 0.29 2.76
CA ASP A 198 16.73 1.06 3.98
C ASP A 198 15.44 1.72 4.47
N GLN A 199 14.51 0.88 4.98
CA GLN A 199 13.24 1.33 5.53
C GLN A 199 12.96 0.68 6.88
N TRP A 200 12.24 1.40 7.73
CA TRP A 200 11.92 0.99 9.09
C TRP A 200 11.33 -0.43 9.17
N THR A 201 10.41 -0.77 8.29
CA THR A 201 9.70 -2.07 8.30
C THR A 201 10.67 -3.24 8.21
N PHE A 202 11.70 -3.17 7.33
CA PHE A 202 12.70 -4.23 7.16
C PHE A 202 13.69 -4.27 8.34
N HIS A 203 14.07 -3.11 8.89
CA HIS A 203 14.89 -3.06 10.11
C HIS A 203 14.16 -3.66 11.31
N ALA A 204 12.87 -3.36 11.48
CA ALA A 204 12.06 -3.91 12.56
C ALA A 204 11.90 -5.44 12.44
N ARG A 205 11.68 -5.96 11.21
CA ARG A 205 11.65 -7.41 10.92
C ARG A 205 12.99 -8.07 11.28
N ALA A 206 14.09 -7.55 10.75
CA ALA A 206 15.44 -8.08 10.98
C ALA A 206 15.84 -8.04 12.45
N GLY A 207 15.52 -6.97 13.17
CA GLY A 207 15.77 -6.82 14.60
C GLY A 207 14.96 -7.80 15.44
N ALA A 208 13.67 -7.94 15.16
CA ALA A 208 12.79 -8.87 15.86
C ALA A 208 13.24 -10.33 15.67
N LEU A 209 13.57 -10.73 14.44
CA LEU A 209 14.09 -12.08 14.15
C LEU A 209 15.41 -12.34 14.87
N ALA A 210 16.34 -11.37 14.83
CA ALA A 210 17.63 -11.52 15.49
C ALA A 210 17.50 -11.73 17.00
N THR A 211 16.66 -10.91 17.63
CA THR A 211 16.39 -11.01 19.06
C THR A 211 15.75 -12.36 19.41
N ALA A 212 14.77 -12.79 18.62
CA ALA A 212 14.11 -14.07 18.85
C ALA A 212 15.07 -15.26 18.71
N VAL A 213 15.90 -15.28 17.65
CA VAL A 213 16.87 -16.39 17.43
C VAL A 213 17.96 -16.38 18.48
N ALA A 214 18.45 -15.22 18.90
CA ALA A 214 19.46 -15.10 19.96
C ALA A 214 18.98 -15.62 21.34
N ALA A 215 17.67 -15.58 21.57
CA ALA A 215 17.05 -16.11 22.78
C ALA A 215 16.90 -17.66 22.77
N LEU A 216 17.07 -18.33 21.62
CA LEU A 216 16.95 -19.78 21.51
C LEU A 216 18.26 -20.46 21.96
N PRO A 217 18.21 -21.49 22.83
CA PRO A 217 19.38 -22.32 23.14
C PRO A 217 19.98 -22.93 21.86
N GLY A 218 21.22 -22.59 21.57
CA GLY A 218 21.90 -23.02 20.34
C GLY A 218 21.42 -22.32 19.07
N GLY A 219 20.69 -21.21 19.20
CA GLY A 219 20.19 -20.42 18.08
C GLY A 219 21.33 -19.74 17.31
N ALA A 220 21.35 -19.90 15.98
CA ALA A 220 22.30 -19.29 15.08
C ALA A 220 21.56 -18.63 13.91
N LEU A 221 21.88 -17.37 13.61
CA LEU A 221 21.29 -16.59 12.53
C LEU A 221 22.34 -16.19 11.50
N ALA A 222 22.22 -16.75 10.29
CA ALA A 222 22.98 -16.30 9.14
C ALA A 222 22.13 -15.30 8.33
N ARG A 223 22.76 -14.31 7.68
CA ARG A 223 22.05 -13.25 6.96
C ARG A 223 22.59 -13.06 5.56
N ALA A 224 21.69 -12.79 4.62
CA ALA A 224 21.97 -12.26 3.30
C ALA A 224 20.89 -11.24 2.95
N ALA A 225 21.26 -10.22 2.19
CA ALA A 225 20.32 -9.21 1.70
C ALA A 225 20.31 -9.20 0.17
N CYS A 226 19.16 -8.84 -0.42
CA CYS A 226 18.96 -8.74 -1.86
C CYS A 226 17.87 -7.74 -2.21
N ALA A 227 17.82 -7.33 -3.47
CA ALA A 227 16.64 -6.66 -4.01
C ALA A 227 15.40 -7.57 -3.88
N ILE A 228 14.20 -6.98 -3.83
CA ILE A 228 12.92 -7.71 -3.79
C ILE A 228 12.63 -8.24 -5.20
N GLU A 229 13.45 -9.20 -5.63
CA GLU A 229 13.42 -9.83 -6.94
C GLU A 229 13.77 -11.31 -6.82
N VAL A 230 13.06 -12.15 -7.56
CA VAL A 230 13.25 -13.62 -7.50
C VAL A 230 14.67 -14.05 -7.88
N ALA A 231 15.31 -13.37 -8.85
CA ALA A 231 16.67 -13.71 -9.28
C ALA A 231 17.71 -13.35 -8.22
N ALA A 232 17.67 -12.12 -7.70
CA ALA A 232 18.57 -11.65 -6.65
C ALA A 232 18.41 -12.48 -5.36
N ALA A 233 17.17 -12.83 -5.02
CA ALA A 233 16.85 -13.65 -3.85
C ALA A 233 17.37 -15.10 -4.01
N LYS A 234 17.32 -15.68 -5.22
CA LYS A 234 17.91 -16.99 -5.50
C LYS A 234 19.41 -16.99 -5.18
N ASP A 235 20.13 -15.95 -5.59
CA ASP A 235 21.57 -15.86 -5.36
C ASP A 235 21.88 -15.61 -3.87
N ALA A 236 21.11 -14.77 -3.20
CA ALA A 236 21.27 -14.50 -1.76
C ALA A 236 20.98 -15.75 -0.93
N ALA A 237 19.88 -16.44 -1.17
CA ALA A 237 19.56 -17.71 -0.52
C ALA A 237 20.61 -18.77 -0.82
N GLY A 238 21.09 -18.82 -2.07
CA GLY A 238 22.17 -19.73 -2.47
C GLY A 238 23.42 -19.59 -1.62
N ARG A 239 23.87 -18.35 -1.38
CA ARG A 239 25.05 -18.10 -0.50
C ARG A 239 24.86 -18.63 0.92
N LEU A 240 23.65 -18.58 1.45
CA LEU A 240 23.35 -19.15 2.77
C LEU A 240 23.35 -20.68 2.76
N LEU A 241 22.82 -21.28 1.70
CA LEU A 241 22.71 -22.73 1.55
C LEU A 241 24.04 -23.40 1.22
N ASP A 242 25.03 -22.68 0.67
CA ASP A 242 26.39 -23.18 0.37
C ASP A 242 27.33 -23.17 1.57
N ARG A 243 26.89 -22.65 2.73
CA ARG A 243 27.70 -22.63 3.95
C ARG A 243 27.89 -24.03 4.53
N PRO A 244 29.04 -24.33 5.17
CA PRO A 244 29.22 -25.59 5.89
C PRO A 244 28.20 -25.79 7.04
N ASP A 245 27.83 -24.69 7.72
CA ASP A 245 26.84 -24.60 8.79
C ASP A 245 25.46 -24.12 8.26
N ARG A 246 25.09 -24.62 7.08
CA ARG A 246 23.88 -24.14 6.38
C ARG A 246 22.65 -24.11 7.31
N PRO A 247 21.77 -23.11 7.15
CA PRO A 247 20.53 -23.04 7.88
C PRO A 247 19.60 -24.20 7.49
N THR A 248 18.76 -24.63 8.42
CA THR A 248 17.68 -25.62 8.20
C THR A 248 16.35 -24.95 7.88
N ALA A 249 16.25 -23.64 8.09
CA ALA A 249 15.12 -22.81 7.70
C ALA A 249 15.58 -21.47 7.15
N LEU A 250 14.89 -20.96 6.12
CA LEU A 250 15.06 -19.61 5.60
C LEU A 250 13.81 -18.79 5.93
N VAL A 251 14.03 -17.62 6.53
CA VAL A 251 13.02 -16.58 6.74
C VAL A 251 13.28 -15.49 5.70
N CYS A 252 12.29 -15.24 4.86
CA CYS A 252 12.36 -14.27 3.78
C CYS A 252 11.47 -13.06 4.10
N ASP A 253 11.96 -11.86 3.83
CA ASP A 253 11.24 -10.61 4.11
C ASP A 253 10.04 -10.36 3.19
N ASP A 254 9.86 -11.17 2.14
CA ASP A 254 8.82 -11.01 1.13
C ASP A 254 8.57 -12.37 0.43
N ASP A 255 7.37 -12.61 -0.07
CA ASP A 255 7.02 -13.85 -0.77
C ASP A 255 7.77 -14.00 -2.12
N LEU A 256 8.15 -12.89 -2.80
CA LEU A 256 9.02 -12.91 -3.98
C LEU A 256 10.43 -13.38 -3.61
N ILE A 257 10.93 -12.93 -2.45
CA ILE A 257 12.23 -13.39 -1.91
C ILE A 257 12.14 -14.88 -1.57
N ALA A 258 11.03 -15.33 -0.99
CA ALA A 258 10.81 -16.75 -0.73
C ALA A 258 10.77 -17.59 -2.02
N ALA A 259 10.15 -17.10 -3.09
CA ALA A 259 10.19 -17.78 -4.40
C ALA A 259 11.62 -17.92 -4.95
N GLY A 260 12.49 -16.94 -4.70
CA GLY A 260 13.92 -17.04 -4.99
C GLY A 260 14.60 -18.13 -4.16
N ALA A 261 14.26 -18.24 -2.87
CA ALA A 261 14.76 -19.29 -1.98
C ALA A 261 14.34 -20.68 -2.45
N TYR A 262 13.09 -20.87 -2.92
CA TYR A 262 12.65 -22.12 -3.57
C TYR A 262 13.51 -22.48 -4.77
N LYS A 263 13.82 -21.53 -5.64
CA LYS A 263 14.71 -21.76 -6.79
C LYS A 263 16.13 -22.09 -6.36
N ALA A 264 16.64 -21.49 -5.30
CA ALA A 264 17.96 -21.78 -4.75
C ALA A 264 18.04 -23.20 -4.17
N ALA A 265 17.01 -23.61 -3.41
CA ALA A 265 16.87 -24.97 -2.86
C ALA A 265 16.84 -26.01 -3.98
N ARG A 266 15.94 -25.84 -4.96
CA ARG A 266 15.81 -26.75 -6.10
C ARG A 266 17.12 -26.91 -6.89
N ALA A 267 17.86 -25.81 -7.11
CA ALA A 267 19.14 -25.86 -7.82
C ALA A 267 20.22 -26.66 -7.07
N ARG A 268 20.01 -26.95 -5.78
CA ARG A 268 20.89 -27.73 -4.90
C ARG A 268 20.34 -29.12 -4.56
N GLY A 269 19.23 -29.50 -5.18
CA GLY A 269 18.57 -30.77 -4.91
C GLY A 269 18.00 -30.87 -3.49
N LEU A 270 17.67 -29.71 -2.87
CA LEU A 270 17.05 -29.67 -1.56
C LEU A 270 15.54 -29.61 -1.69
N ASP A 271 14.86 -30.52 -1.01
CA ASP A 271 13.41 -30.57 -0.96
C ASP A 271 12.85 -29.66 0.14
N ILE A 272 11.80 -28.94 -0.21
CA ILE A 272 11.00 -28.15 0.74
C ILE A 272 9.72 -28.95 1.02
N PRO A 273 9.35 -29.16 2.27
CA PRO A 273 9.99 -28.67 3.51
C PRO A 273 11.04 -29.63 4.09
N SER A 274 11.24 -30.83 3.51
CA SER A 274 11.92 -31.93 4.18
C SER A 274 13.43 -31.69 4.43
N ASP A 275 14.13 -30.97 3.58
CA ASP A 275 15.52 -30.60 3.72
C ASP A 275 15.74 -29.16 4.15
N LEU A 276 14.74 -28.31 3.86
CA LEU A 276 14.78 -26.89 4.13
C LEU A 276 13.36 -26.33 4.34
N SER A 277 13.08 -25.76 5.49
CA SER A 277 11.89 -24.96 5.70
C SER A 277 12.06 -23.57 5.11
N VAL A 278 11.01 -23.01 4.51
CA VAL A 278 11.01 -21.63 3.98
C VAL A 278 9.77 -20.91 4.46
N THR A 279 9.94 -19.67 4.91
CA THR A 279 8.83 -18.77 5.23
C THR A 279 8.95 -17.49 4.43
N GLY A 280 7.82 -16.90 4.07
CA GLY A 280 7.68 -15.60 3.41
C GLY A 280 7.07 -14.54 4.30
N PHE A 281 6.66 -13.45 3.67
CA PHE A 281 5.99 -12.32 4.29
C PHE A 281 5.10 -11.63 3.23
N ASP A 282 3.89 -11.19 3.58
CA ASP A 282 2.83 -10.47 2.88
C ASP A 282 1.60 -11.30 2.51
N ASP A 283 1.73 -12.62 2.30
CA ASP A 283 0.67 -13.53 1.83
C ASP A 283 0.04 -13.08 0.50
N VAL A 284 0.89 -12.72 -0.47
CA VAL A 284 0.43 -12.41 -1.82
C VAL A 284 0.08 -13.69 -2.59
N LEU A 285 -0.60 -13.55 -3.75
CA LEU A 285 -1.04 -14.69 -4.57
C LEU A 285 0.08 -15.72 -4.82
N LEU A 286 1.32 -15.29 -4.89
CA LEU A 286 2.49 -16.16 -5.09
C LEU A 286 2.64 -17.20 -3.98
N ALA A 287 2.25 -16.87 -2.74
CA ALA A 287 2.35 -17.80 -1.61
C ALA A 287 1.55 -19.09 -1.82
N THR A 288 0.42 -19.01 -2.52
CA THR A 288 -0.42 -20.16 -2.86
C THR A 288 -0.08 -20.78 -4.22
N ALA A 289 0.75 -20.12 -5.01
CA ALA A 289 1.20 -20.63 -6.32
C ALA A 289 2.50 -21.43 -6.23
N LEU A 290 3.21 -21.34 -5.12
CA LEU A 290 4.40 -22.15 -4.83
C LEU A 290 4.00 -23.57 -4.42
N GLU A 291 4.86 -24.56 -4.74
CA GLU A 291 4.68 -25.95 -4.37
C GLU A 291 5.91 -26.46 -3.60
N PRO A 292 5.71 -26.84 -2.32
CA PRO A 292 4.50 -26.71 -1.51
C PRO A 292 4.09 -25.25 -1.26
N GLU A 293 2.80 -25.01 -0.93
CA GLU A 293 2.32 -23.67 -0.59
C GLU A 293 3.12 -23.03 0.56
N LEU A 294 3.38 -21.75 0.46
CA LEU A 294 4.28 -21.01 1.36
C LEU A 294 3.63 -20.66 2.70
N THR A 295 4.28 -21.07 3.80
CA THR A 295 4.04 -20.52 5.12
C THR A 295 4.53 -19.07 5.14
N THR A 296 3.65 -18.13 5.47
CA THR A 296 3.95 -16.70 5.36
C THR A 296 3.18 -15.90 6.41
N VAL A 297 3.45 -14.61 6.52
CA VAL A 297 2.64 -13.66 7.29
C VAL A 297 1.65 -12.98 6.36
N ARG A 298 0.37 -13.05 6.67
CA ARG A 298 -0.66 -12.24 6.02
C ARG A 298 -0.67 -10.85 6.62
N LEU A 299 -0.38 -9.85 5.80
CA LEU A 299 -0.61 -8.46 6.12
C LEU A 299 -1.98 -8.01 5.57
N PRO A 300 -2.83 -7.36 6.37
CA PRO A 300 -4.14 -6.89 5.90
C PRO A 300 -3.99 -5.62 5.03
N ALA A 301 -3.43 -5.79 3.82
CA ALA A 301 -3.08 -4.69 2.92
C ALA A 301 -4.30 -3.85 2.49
N GLU A 302 -5.45 -4.48 2.24
CA GLU A 302 -6.69 -3.75 1.92
C GLU A 302 -7.15 -2.90 3.11
N GLU A 303 -7.03 -3.42 4.33
CA GLU A 303 -7.36 -2.68 5.55
C GLU A 303 -6.38 -1.52 5.78
N LEU A 304 -5.08 -1.69 5.46
CA LEU A 304 -4.10 -0.60 5.50
C LEU A 304 -4.57 0.58 4.64
N GLY A 305 -4.94 0.32 3.39
CA GLY A 305 -5.46 1.35 2.49
C GLY A 305 -6.75 2.00 3.00
N ALA A 306 -7.68 1.20 3.53
CA ALA A 306 -8.94 1.67 4.08
C ALA A 306 -8.73 2.56 5.32
N GLN A 307 -7.87 2.13 6.24
CA GLN A 307 -7.55 2.91 7.46
C GLN A 307 -6.72 4.15 7.12
N GLY A 308 -5.77 4.06 6.18
CA GLY A 308 -5.03 5.21 5.68
C GLY A 308 -5.97 6.29 5.12
N MET A 309 -6.91 5.91 4.27
CA MET A 309 -7.89 6.85 3.72
C MET A 309 -8.83 7.41 4.79
N THR A 310 -9.27 6.61 5.75
CA THR A 310 -10.09 7.06 6.88
C THR A 310 -9.34 8.09 7.74
N THR A 311 -8.07 7.82 8.02
CA THR A 311 -7.18 8.71 8.77
C THR A 311 -6.96 10.04 8.02
N LEU A 312 -6.79 9.98 6.69
CA LEU A 312 -6.63 11.17 5.87
C LEU A 312 -7.91 12.02 5.85
N LEU A 313 -9.08 11.40 5.74
CA LEU A 313 -10.37 12.12 5.79
C LEU A 313 -10.61 12.82 7.13
N ASP A 314 -10.22 12.19 8.23
CA ASP A 314 -10.25 12.82 9.56
C ASP A 314 -9.31 14.04 9.60
N LEU A 315 -8.09 13.90 9.10
CA LEU A 315 -7.11 14.99 9.00
C LEU A 315 -7.64 16.15 8.15
N LEU A 316 -8.23 15.87 6.98
CA LEU A 316 -8.83 16.86 6.08
C LEU A 316 -10.04 17.58 6.72
N SER A 317 -10.68 16.95 7.69
CA SER A 317 -11.78 17.54 8.46
C SER A 317 -11.31 18.35 9.68
N GLY A 318 -9.99 18.51 9.86
CA GLY A 318 -9.38 19.22 10.99
C GLY A 318 -9.17 18.37 12.23
N GLY A 319 -9.34 17.06 12.14
CA GLY A 319 -9.06 16.11 13.22
C GLY A 319 -7.57 15.93 13.47
N ARG A 320 -7.26 15.21 14.55
CA ARG A 320 -5.89 14.80 14.92
C ARG A 320 -5.87 13.29 15.14
N PRO A 321 -5.87 12.49 14.06
CA PRO A 321 -5.92 11.04 14.18
C PRO A 321 -4.68 10.50 14.90
N ALA A 322 -4.90 9.53 15.78
CA ALA A 322 -3.82 8.81 16.44
C ALA A 322 -3.21 7.76 15.49
N PRO A 323 -1.93 7.42 15.67
CA PRO A 323 -1.29 6.31 14.95
C PRO A 323 -2.07 5.00 15.15
N ARG A 324 -2.11 4.16 14.12
CA ARG A 324 -2.77 2.86 14.15
C ARG A 324 -1.79 1.76 13.77
N VAL A 325 -1.92 0.60 14.41
CA VAL A 325 -1.14 -0.59 14.10
C VAL A 325 -2.10 -1.73 13.79
N LEU A 326 -1.93 -2.33 12.62
CA LEU A 326 -2.68 -3.48 12.14
C LEU A 326 -1.88 -4.77 12.41
N PRO A 327 -2.48 -5.81 13.00
CA PRO A 327 -1.76 -7.06 13.25
C PRO A 327 -1.51 -7.81 11.93
N GLY A 328 -0.34 -8.45 11.83
CA GLY A 328 -0.09 -9.51 10.86
C GLY A 328 -0.49 -10.87 11.43
N GLU A 329 -0.89 -11.79 10.57
CA GLU A 329 -1.29 -13.16 10.92
C GLU A 329 -0.33 -14.17 10.29
N LEU A 330 0.25 -15.07 11.10
CA LEU A 330 1.02 -16.19 10.57
C LEU A 330 0.09 -17.22 9.93
N VAL A 331 0.28 -17.46 8.64
CA VAL A 331 -0.46 -18.46 7.86
C VAL A 331 0.44 -19.67 7.62
N VAL A 332 0.24 -20.74 8.39
CA VAL A 332 1.04 -21.96 8.24
C VAL A 332 0.50 -22.80 7.08
N ARG A 333 1.40 -23.18 6.16
CA ARG A 333 1.13 -24.02 5.00
C ARG A 333 2.16 -25.15 4.88
N GLY A 334 2.42 -25.62 3.67
CA GLY A 334 3.25 -26.80 3.41
C GLY A 334 4.76 -26.61 3.39
N SER A 335 5.28 -25.38 3.50
CA SER A 335 6.69 -25.10 3.30
C SER A 335 7.58 -25.20 4.54
N THR A 336 7.03 -25.63 5.68
CA THR A 336 7.76 -25.78 6.94
C THR A 336 7.52 -27.14 7.56
N ALA A 337 8.56 -27.79 8.09
CA ALA A 337 8.53 -29.06 8.80
C ALA A 337 9.69 -29.14 9.79
N PRO A 338 9.71 -30.07 10.76
CA PRO A 338 10.86 -30.30 11.62
C PRO A 338 12.15 -30.55 10.82
N PRO A 339 13.31 -30.02 11.25
CA PRO A 339 14.56 -30.23 10.55
C PRO A 339 14.95 -31.71 10.58
N ARG A 340 15.47 -32.23 9.47
CA ARG A 340 16.15 -33.53 9.50
C ARG A 340 17.36 -33.44 10.43
N GLY A 341 17.50 -34.40 11.31
CA GLY A 341 18.59 -34.51 12.30
C GLY A 341 19.99 -34.58 11.69
#